data_d1ce0d6c5a0e541be2c93724e1e04bfb
#
_entry.id   d1ce0d6c5a0e541be2c93724e1e04bfb
#
_cell.length_a   1.000
_cell.length_b   1.000
_cell.length_c   1.000
_cell.angle_alpha   90.00
_cell.angle_beta   90.00
_cell.angle_gamma   90.00
#
_symmetry.space_group_name_H-M   'P 1'
#
loop_
_entity.id
_entity.type
_entity.pdbx_description
1 polymer ?
#
loop_
_entity_poly.entity_id
_entity_poly.type
_entity_poly.pdbx_seq_one_letter_code
_entity_poly.pdbx_strand_id
1 'polypeptide(L)'
;MEKNELLRTAAKEFAEKIQKLSTPLELAIIGSVAGNDPHPSDLDIALILHDLDEIPMIATYARQISDWYHAWDIFLFDEEIKPQGRICHRRECPGRSIDCGVPGCGKPPHAKKIFGFEYKEELFFTSPLEVLWTSFPTSRFLSRKKELRIVESREYPITEDITLECMLCGKEFIYSGGEQKWYQKQGFSQPKRCPECREEISWD
;
A
#
# COMPACT_ATOMS: atom_id res chain seq x y z
N MET A 1 -11.39 21.53 1.92
CA MET A 1 -11.38 20.14 1.43
C MET A 1 -10.40 19.38 2.30
N GLU A 2 -10.81 18.29 2.90
CA GLU A 2 -9.94 17.49 3.73
C GLU A 2 -8.85 16.82 2.89
N LYS A 3 -7.68 16.56 3.49
CA LYS A 3 -6.52 16.02 2.76
C LYS A 3 -6.83 14.67 2.11
N ASN A 4 -7.61 13.82 2.78
CA ASN A 4 -8.04 12.53 2.23
C ASN A 4 -8.85 12.71 0.94
N GLU A 5 -9.81 13.62 0.93
CA GLU A 5 -10.66 13.92 -0.23
C GLU A 5 -9.83 14.45 -1.41
N LEU A 6 -8.84 15.30 -1.13
CA LEU A 6 -7.91 15.80 -2.14
C LEU A 6 -7.12 14.68 -2.81
N LEU A 7 -6.51 13.79 -2.00
CA LEU A 7 -5.73 12.66 -2.50
C LEU A 7 -6.61 11.66 -3.28
N ARG A 8 -7.83 11.42 -2.80
CA ARG A 8 -8.80 10.56 -3.48
C ARG A 8 -9.25 11.14 -4.82
N THR A 9 -9.43 12.45 -4.90
CA THR A 9 -9.74 13.14 -6.15
C THR A 9 -8.60 13.02 -7.15
N ALA A 10 -7.36 13.22 -6.69
CA ALA A 10 -6.17 13.03 -7.51
C ALA A 10 -6.02 11.59 -8.03
N ALA A 11 -6.32 10.59 -7.19
CA ALA A 11 -6.32 9.19 -7.61
C ALA A 11 -7.37 8.89 -8.68
N LYS A 12 -8.57 9.48 -8.59
CA LYS A 12 -9.62 9.34 -9.61
C LYS A 12 -9.21 9.99 -10.94
N GLU A 13 -8.64 11.19 -10.89
CA GLU A 13 -8.11 11.86 -12.10
C GLU A 13 -7.01 11.01 -12.77
N PHE A 14 -6.14 10.41 -11.97
CA PHE A 14 -5.13 9.49 -12.46
C PHE A 14 -5.76 8.26 -13.12
N ALA A 15 -6.75 7.64 -12.49
CA ALA A 15 -7.47 6.50 -13.04
C ALA A 15 -8.10 6.83 -14.41
N GLU A 16 -8.73 7.98 -14.57
CA GLU A 16 -9.33 8.44 -15.83
C GLU A 16 -8.31 8.60 -16.95
N LYS A 17 -7.06 8.94 -16.61
CA LYS A 17 -5.99 9.07 -17.61
C LYS A 17 -5.44 7.70 -18.03
N ILE A 18 -5.17 6.81 -17.05
CA ILE A 18 -4.55 5.52 -17.36
C ILE A 18 -5.51 4.53 -18.00
N GLN A 19 -6.82 4.65 -17.80
CA GLN A 19 -7.84 3.84 -18.50
C GLN A 19 -7.79 3.97 -20.03
N LYS A 20 -7.14 5.01 -20.54
CA LYS A 20 -6.98 5.25 -21.98
C LYS A 20 -5.76 4.55 -22.57
N LEU A 21 -4.94 3.96 -21.72
CA LEU A 21 -3.77 3.17 -22.11
C LEU A 21 -4.17 1.71 -22.30
N SER A 22 -3.30 0.93 -22.92
CA SER A 22 -3.57 -0.47 -23.28
C SER A 22 -3.11 -1.47 -22.21
N THR A 23 -2.09 -1.12 -21.45
CA THR A 23 -1.47 -2.04 -20.48
C THR A 23 -2.09 -2.04 -19.09
N PRO A 24 -2.65 -0.94 -18.54
CA PRO A 24 -3.33 -0.98 -17.24
C PRO A 24 -4.60 -1.82 -17.29
N LEU A 25 -4.78 -2.66 -16.27
CA LEU A 25 -5.91 -3.59 -16.17
C LEU A 25 -6.79 -3.33 -14.94
N GLU A 26 -6.19 -2.93 -13.81
CA GLU A 26 -6.93 -2.62 -12.60
C GLU A 26 -6.15 -1.61 -11.75
N LEU A 27 -6.86 -0.67 -11.12
CA LEU A 27 -6.31 0.32 -10.20
C LEU A 27 -7.11 0.37 -8.90
N ALA A 28 -6.39 0.35 -7.78
CA ALA A 28 -6.96 0.53 -6.45
C ALA A 28 -6.14 1.52 -5.62
N ILE A 29 -6.83 2.27 -4.76
CA ILE A 29 -6.21 2.97 -3.61
C ILE A 29 -6.05 1.94 -2.49
N ILE A 30 -4.93 2.01 -1.78
CA ILE A 30 -4.66 1.17 -0.61
C ILE A 30 -4.25 2.03 0.59
N GLY A 31 -4.20 1.42 1.78
CA GLY A 31 -3.67 2.07 2.98
C GLY A 31 -4.58 3.15 3.57
N SER A 32 -3.96 4.22 4.08
CA SER A 32 -4.61 5.25 4.89
C SER A 32 -5.74 6.00 4.15
N VAL A 33 -5.54 6.33 2.89
CA VAL A 33 -6.57 7.02 2.07
C VAL A 33 -7.78 6.12 1.86
N ALA A 34 -7.57 4.85 1.50
CA ALA A 34 -8.66 3.87 1.35
C ALA A 34 -9.40 3.61 2.67
N GLY A 35 -8.69 3.71 3.80
CA GLY A 35 -9.23 3.57 5.16
C GLY A 35 -9.95 4.79 5.70
N ASN A 36 -10.06 5.87 4.91
CA ASN A 36 -10.64 7.15 5.33
C ASN A 36 -9.93 7.80 6.52
N ASP A 37 -8.59 7.63 6.62
CA ASP A 37 -7.80 8.39 7.59
C ASP A 37 -7.98 9.90 7.33
N PRO A 38 -8.33 10.71 8.32
CA PRO A 38 -8.48 12.15 8.16
C PRO A 38 -7.16 12.87 7.87
N HIS A 39 -6.03 12.26 8.22
CA HIS A 39 -4.68 12.83 8.08
C HIS A 39 -3.70 11.90 7.36
N PRO A 40 -4.02 11.41 6.14
CA PRO A 40 -3.12 10.51 5.42
C PRO A 40 -1.81 11.23 5.10
N SER A 41 -0.68 10.53 5.21
CA SER A 41 0.65 11.08 4.87
C SER A 41 0.85 11.18 3.36
N ASP A 42 0.43 10.17 2.65
CA ASP A 42 0.69 9.91 1.23
C ASP A 42 -0.50 9.20 0.56
N LEU A 43 -0.38 9.01 -0.73
CA LEU A 43 -1.32 8.26 -1.55
C LEU A 43 -0.64 6.98 -2.07
N ASP A 44 -1.12 5.86 -1.61
CA ASP A 44 -0.70 4.54 -2.06
C ASP A 44 -1.67 3.99 -3.11
N ILE A 45 -1.14 3.61 -4.27
CA ILE A 45 -1.89 3.03 -5.39
C ILE A 45 -1.33 1.66 -5.73
N ALA A 46 -2.22 0.70 -5.93
CA ALA A 46 -1.92 -0.59 -6.53
C ALA A 46 -2.41 -0.61 -7.98
N LEU A 47 -1.57 -1.04 -8.90
CA LEU A 47 -1.85 -1.07 -10.33
C LEU A 47 -1.47 -2.42 -10.93
N ILE A 48 -2.44 -3.13 -11.51
CA ILE A 48 -2.19 -4.33 -12.32
C ILE A 48 -1.95 -3.91 -13.75
N LEU A 49 -0.88 -4.44 -14.35
CA LEU A 49 -0.48 -4.21 -15.74
C LEU A 49 -0.40 -5.52 -16.49
N HIS A 50 -0.79 -5.49 -17.77
CA HIS A 50 -0.53 -6.59 -18.70
C HIS A 50 0.98 -6.72 -19.00
N ASP A 51 1.64 -5.61 -19.23
CA ASP A 51 3.08 -5.49 -19.43
C ASP A 51 3.61 -4.15 -18.89
N LEU A 52 4.91 -3.88 -19.08
CA LEU A 52 5.59 -2.70 -18.56
C LEU A 52 5.84 -1.61 -19.62
N ASP A 53 5.31 -1.76 -20.81
CA ASP A 53 5.67 -0.92 -21.97
C ASP A 53 5.20 0.53 -21.80
N GLU A 54 4.05 0.74 -21.15
CA GLU A 54 3.49 2.08 -20.92
C GLU A 54 3.87 2.73 -19.59
N ILE A 55 4.76 2.11 -18.78
CA ILE A 55 5.25 2.70 -17.54
C ILE A 55 5.72 4.16 -17.69
N PRO A 56 6.47 4.53 -18.73
CA PRO A 56 6.87 5.92 -18.94
C PRO A 56 5.69 6.89 -19.01
N MET A 57 4.59 6.48 -19.66
CA MET A 57 3.39 7.29 -19.80
C MET A 57 2.62 7.36 -18.46
N ILE A 58 2.44 6.21 -17.80
CA ILE A 58 1.80 6.10 -16.48
C ILE A 58 2.49 7.00 -15.46
N ALA A 59 3.82 6.93 -15.38
CA ALA A 59 4.60 7.76 -14.48
C ALA A 59 4.55 9.25 -14.85
N THR A 60 4.41 9.59 -16.12
CA THR A 60 4.19 10.98 -16.58
C THR A 60 2.85 11.50 -16.08
N TYR A 61 1.78 10.73 -16.21
CA TYR A 61 0.47 11.10 -15.69
C TYR A 61 0.45 11.27 -14.18
N ALA A 62 1.07 10.34 -13.45
CA ALA A 62 1.19 10.47 -12.00
C ALA A 62 1.87 11.78 -11.58
N ARG A 63 2.96 12.16 -12.29
CA ARG A 63 3.69 13.40 -12.00
C ARG A 63 2.96 14.68 -12.39
N GLN A 64 2.06 14.63 -13.35
CA GLN A 64 1.24 15.78 -13.74
C GLN A 64 0.16 16.08 -12.70
N ILE A 65 -0.33 15.04 -12.01
CA ILE A 65 -1.42 15.14 -11.06
C ILE A 65 -0.90 15.31 -9.63
N SER A 66 0.18 14.58 -9.26
CA SER A 66 0.81 14.75 -7.95
C SER A 66 1.49 16.10 -7.87
N ASP A 67 1.14 16.88 -6.87
CA ASP A 67 1.88 18.09 -6.58
C ASP A 67 3.16 17.78 -5.78
N TRP A 68 3.97 18.81 -5.52
CA TRP A 68 5.25 18.66 -4.84
C TRP A 68 5.14 18.32 -3.36
N TYR A 69 3.94 18.40 -2.79
CA TYR A 69 3.68 18.26 -1.37
C TYR A 69 3.15 16.89 -0.99
N HIS A 70 2.65 16.11 -1.97
CA HIS A 70 2.06 14.79 -1.74
C HIS A 70 2.96 13.71 -2.33
N ALA A 71 3.43 12.81 -1.48
CA ALA A 71 4.10 11.59 -1.92
C ALA A 71 3.05 10.62 -2.49
N TRP A 72 3.39 10.01 -3.62
CA TRP A 72 2.60 8.94 -4.22
C TRP A 72 3.47 7.71 -4.35
N ASP A 73 3.00 6.59 -3.83
CA ASP A 73 3.58 5.29 -4.10
C ASP A 73 2.66 4.50 -5.03
N ILE A 74 3.15 4.16 -6.22
CA ILE A 74 2.41 3.37 -7.20
C ILE A 74 3.10 2.01 -7.33
N PHE A 75 2.51 1.00 -6.69
CA PHE A 75 2.97 -0.37 -6.69
C PHE A 75 2.43 -1.10 -7.91
N LEU A 76 3.32 -1.78 -8.62
CA LEU A 76 3.04 -2.46 -9.88
C LEU A 76 2.92 -3.96 -9.66
N PHE A 77 1.91 -4.55 -10.26
CA PHE A 77 1.62 -5.98 -10.22
C PHE A 77 1.37 -6.50 -11.64
N ASP A 78 1.69 -7.77 -11.87
CA ASP A 78 1.22 -8.50 -13.05
C ASP A 78 -0.21 -9.03 -12.85
N GLU A 79 -0.73 -9.76 -13.84
CA GLU A 79 -2.08 -10.31 -13.82
C GLU A 79 -2.29 -11.38 -12.73
N GLU A 80 -1.23 -12.04 -12.27
CA GLU A 80 -1.23 -12.99 -11.14
C GLU A 80 -1.02 -12.30 -9.78
N ILE A 81 -1.03 -10.95 -9.76
CA ILE A 81 -0.80 -10.14 -8.55
C ILE A 81 0.62 -10.34 -7.97
N LYS A 82 1.59 -10.72 -8.78
CA LYS A 82 2.98 -10.75 -8.37
C LYS A 82 3.58 -9.34 -8.45
N PRO A 83 4.33 -8.89 -7.43
CA PRO A 83 4.89 -7.55 -7.41
C PRO A 83 5.98 -7.38 -8.47
N GLN A 84 5.84 -6.35 -9.29
CA GLN A 84 6.79 -5.98 -10.34
C GLN A 84 7.70 -4.82 -9.92
N GLY A 85 7.37 -4.15 -8.80
CA GLY A 85 8.10 -3.01 -8.28
C GLY A 85 7.20 -1.80 -8.01
N ARG A 86 7.79 -0.62 -8.04
CA ARG A 86 7.14 0.66 -7.81
C ARG A 86 7.60 1.69 -8.83
N ILE A 87 6.73 2.60 -9.24
CA ILE A 87 7.13 3.75 -10.07
C ILE A 87 8.06 4.66 -9.28
N CYS A 88 9.19 5.04 -9.89
CA CYS A 88 10.17 5.92 -9.26
C CYS A 88 9.62 7.32 -9.03
N HIS A 89 9.82 7.85 -7.83
CA HIS A 89 9.65 9.27 -7.57
C HIS A 89 10.69 10.11 -8.31
N ARG A 90 10.31 11.31 -8.71
CA ARG A 90 11.21 12.22 -9.41
C ARG A 90 12.49 12.52 -8.60
N ARG A 91 12.38 12.57 -7.26
CA ARG A 91 13.53 12.83 -6.37
C ARG A 91 14.46 11.65 -6.19
N GLU A 92 13.95 10.43 -6.37
CA GLU A 92 14.75 9.20 -6.20
C GLU A 92 15.58 8.85 -7.42
N CYS A 93 15.29 9.48 -8.55
CA CYS A 93 16.04 9.29 -9.79
C CYS A 93 16.86 10.55 -10.13
N PRO A 94 17.92 10.87 -9.35
CA PRO A 94 18.73 12.06 -9.56
C PRO A 94 19.58 11.98 -10.82
N GLY A 95 19.90 10.76 -11.26
CA GLY A 95 20.73 10.52 -12.42
C GLY A 95 19.96 9.80 -13.52
N ARG A 96 19.92 10.40 -14.70
CA ARG A 96 19.35 9.82 -15.91
C ARG A 96 20.08 8.56 -16.40
N SER A 97 21.05 8.08 -15.64
CA SER A 97 21.97 7.00 -15.99
C SER A 97 21.90 5.78 -15.08
N ILE A 98 21.00 5.76 -14.09
CA ILE A 98 20.88 4.59 -13.19
C ILE A 98 20.02 3.53 -13.87
N ASP A 99 20.64 2.39 -14.16
CA ASP A 99 19.94 1.19 -14.59
C ASP A 99 19.31 0.50 -13.36
N CYS A 100 17.98 0.49 -13.30
CA CYS A 100 17.23 -0.20 -12.25
C CYS A 100 16.88 -1.64 -12.63
N GLY A 101 17.41 -2.16 -13.75
CA GLY A 101 17.12 -3.50 -14.24
C GLY A 101 15.71 -3.67 -14.82
N VAL A 102 15.01 -2.57 -15.09
CA VAL A 102 13.68 -2.58 -15.73
C VAL A 102 13.84 -2.05 -17.17
N PRO A 103 13.16 -2.65 -18.18
CA PRO A 103 13.20 -2.14 -19.54
C PRO A 103 12.86 -0.64 -19.59
N GLY A 104 13.70 0.15 -20.26
CA GLY A 104 13.55 1.61 -20.30
C GLY A 104 14.10 2.38 -19.11
N CYS A 105 14.72 1.71 -18.13
CA CYS A 105 15.45 2.36 -17.04
C CYS A 105 16.59 3.23 -17.57
N GLY A 106 16.91 4.32 -16.86
CA GLY A 106 17.88 5.33 -17.32
C GLY A 106 17.26 6.48 -18.08
N LYS A 107 15.97 6.40 -18.44
CA LYS A 107 15.18 7.50 -19.00
C LYS A 107 13.97 7.75 -18.09
N PRO A 108 13.90 8.87 -17.36
CA PRO A 108 12.70 9.17 -16.59
C PRO A 108 11.48 9.33 -17.52
N PRO A 109 10.28 8.93 -17.08
CA PRO A 109 9.94 8.25 -15.85
C PRO A 109 10.03 6.73 -16.01
N HIS A 110 10.43 6.02 -14.97
CA HIS A 110 10.62 4.58 -15.02
C HIS A 110 10.25 3.89 -13.68
N ALA A 111 10.08 2.58 -13.74
CA ALA A 111 9.85 1.75 -12.55
C ALA A 111 11.18 1.33 -11.92
N LYS A 112 11.16 1.10 -10.61
CA LYS A 112 12.29 0.57 -9.88
C LYS A 112 11.87 -0.63 -9.06
N LYS A 113 12.73 -1.65 -9.02
CA LYS A 113 12.62 -2.72 -8.03
C LYS A 113 12.89 -2.13 -6.64
N ILE A 114 12.03 -2.47 -5.68
CA ILE A 114 12.21 -2.02 -4.30
C ILE A 114 13.19 -2.98 -3.64
N PHE A 115 14.48 -2.62 -3.63
CA PHE A 115 15.51 -3.40 -2.95
C PHE A 115 15.30 -3.32 -1.43
N GLY A 116 15.35 -4.47 -0.76
CA GLY A 116 15.17 -4.57 0.69
C GLY A 116 13.72 -4.44 1.17
N PHE A 117 12.76 -4.26 0.26
CA PHE A 117 11.35 -4.37 0.58
C PHE A 117 10.92 -5.82 0.40
N GLU A 118 10.69 -6.50 1.49
CA GLU A 118 10.06 -7.80 1.47
C GLU A 118 8.56 -7.59 1.31
N TYR A 119 8.05 -7.87 0.11
CA TYR A 119 6.62 -7.85 -0.13
C TYR A 119 5.95 -8.98 0.66
N LYS A 120 5.13 -8.58 1.62
CA LYS A 120 4.29 -9.50 2.37
C LYS A 120 2.85 -9.31 1.90
N GLU A 121 2.39 -10.24 1.10
CA GLU A 121 1.07 -10.20 0.48
C GLU A 121 -0.03 -10.03 1.52
N GLU A 122 0.09 -10.73 2.64
CA GLU A 122 -0.86 -10.67 3.74
C GLU A 122 -0.99 -9.24 4.29
N LEU A 123 0.13 -8.56 4.51
CA LEU A 123 0.12 -7.18 5.02
C LEU A 123 -0.45 -6.19 4.00
N PHE A 124 -0.16 -6.40 2.72
CA PHE A 124 -0.63 -5.52 1.66
C PHE A 124 -2.16 -5.62 1.51
N PHE A 125 -2.72 -6.83 1.49
CA PHE A 125 -4.14 -7.05 1.28
C PHE A 125 -5.00 -7.00 2.55
N THR A 126 -4.42 -7.03 3.76
CA THR A 126 -5.16 -6.75 5.00
C THR A 126 -5.46 -5.26 5.16
N SER A 127 -4.63 -4.39 4.58
CA SER A 127 -4.87 -2.95 4.55
C SER A 127 -6.20 -2.60 3.87
N PRO A 128 -6.82 -1.47 4.22
CA PRO A 128 -7.96 -0.94 3.47
C PRO A 128 -7.63 -0.83 1.99
N LEU A 129 -8.60 -1.19 1.13
CA LEU A 129 -8.45 -1.21 -0.31
C LEU A 129 -9.76 -0.75 -0.98
N GLU A 130 -9.64 0.21 -1.90
CA GLU A 130 -10.75 0.73 -2.69
C GLU A 130 -10.39 0.65 -4.18
N VAL A 131 -11.10 -0.20 -4.92
CA VAL A 131 -10.92 -0.30 -6.37
C VAL A 131 -11.58 0.89 -7.05
N LEU A 132 -10.80 1.66 -7.80
CA LEU A 132 -11.32 2.77 -8.59
C LEU A 132 -11.75 2.35 -9.99
N TRP A 133 -11.05 1.38 -10.55
CA TRP A 133 -11.32 0.89 -11.90
C TRP A 133 -10.74 -0.52 -12.10
N THR A 134 -11.42 -1.32 -12.91
CA THR A 134 -10.95 -2.64 -13.36
C THR A 134 -11.49 -2.95 -14.76
N SER A 135 -10.66 -3.56 -15.61
CA SER A 135 -11.05 -4.14 -16.89
C SER A 135 -11.54 -5.58 -16.76
N PHE A 136 -11.30 -6.22 -15.63
CA PHE A 136 -11.76 -7.59 -15.37
C PHE A 136 -13.26 -7.62 -15.03
N PRO A 137 -13.96 -8.72 -15.28
CA PRO A 137 -15.35 -8.90 -14.85
C PRO A 137 -15.54 -8.76 -13.33
N THR A 138 -14.52 -9.11 -12.57
CA THR A 138 -14.44 -8.95 -11.12
C THR A 138 -13.05 -8.49 -10.74
N SER A 139 -12.96 -7.57 -9.76
CA SER A 139 -11.68 -7.08 -9.27
C SER A 139 -10.77 -8.22 -8.80
N ARG A 140 -9.57 -8.26 -9.33
CA ARG A 140 -8.51 -9.20 -8.92
C ARG A 140 -8.03 -8.89 -7.50
N PHE A 141 -7.83 -7.63 -7.18
CA PHE A 141 -7.42 -7.20 -5.83
C PHE A 141 -8.44 -7.59 -4.77
N LEU A 142 -9.75 -7.34 -5.01
CA LEU A 142 -10.79 -7.72 -4.04
C LEU A 142 -10.93 -9.24 -3.92
N SER A 143 -10.79 -9.97 -5.02
CA SER A 143 -10.82 -11.44 -5.01
C SER A 143 -9.67 -11.98 -4.17
N ARG A 144 -8.44 -11.49 -4.38
CA ARG A 144 -7.27 -11.90 -3.62
C ARG A 144 -7.38 -11.57 -2.14
N LYS A 145 -7.84 -10.35 -1.83
CA LYS A 145 -8.13 -9.94 -0.45
C LYS A 145 -9.13 -10.87 0.26
N LYS A 146 -10.15 -11.32 -0.46
CA LYS A 146 -11.15 -12.25 0.08
C LYS A 146 -10.56 -13.63 0.33
N GLU A 147 -9.72 -14.13 -0.59
CA GLU A 147 -9.02 -15.42 -0.43
C GLU A 147 -8.13 -15.43 0.80
N LEU A 148 -7.29 -14.39 0.98
CA LEU A 148 -6.41 -14.26 2.13
C LEU A 148 -7.18 -14.17 3.45
N ARG A 149 -8.29 -13.43 3.49
CA ARG A 149 -9.15 -13.38 4.69
C ARG A 149 -9.75 -14.74 5.05
N ILE A 150 -10.03 -15.59 4.07
CA ILE A 150 -10.52 -16.95 4.32
C ILE A 150 -9.40 -17.81 4.91
N VAL A 151 -8.16 -17.67 4.43
CA VAL A 151 -6.99 -18.37 4.98
C VAL A 151 -6.75 -17.91 6.43
N GLU A 152 -6.68 -16.61 6.68
CA GLU A 152 -6.53 -16.05 8.05
C GLU A 152 -7.61 -16.58 9.00
N SER A 153 -8.87 -16.66 8.55
CA SER A 153 -9.95 -17.19 9.37
C SER A 153 -9.84 -18.68 9.67
N ARG A 154 -9.06 -19.43 8.89
CA ARG A 154 -8.83 -20.87 9.09
C ARG A 154 -7.56 -21.19 9.88
N GLU A 155 -6.53 -20.35 9.79
CA GLU A 155 -5.20 -20.66 10.35
C GLU A 155 -4.98 -20.18 11.79
N TYR A 156 -5.76 -19.23 12.31
CA TYR A 156 -5.52 -18.71 13.66
C TYR A 156 -6.79 -18.66 14.52
N PRO A 157 -7.14 -19.74 15.20
CA PRO A 157 -7.87 -19.56 16.44
C PRO A 157 -6.92 -18.93 17.45
N ILE A 158 -6.75 -17.60 17.45
CA ILE A 158 -6.05 -16.90 18.52
C ILE A 158 -6.90 -17.08 19.77
N THR A 159 -6.50 -17.99 20.61
CA THR A 159 -7.21 -18.36 21.83
C THR A 159 -6.38 -18.10 23.07
N GLU A 160 -5.07 -17.94 22.91
CA GLU A 160 -4.15 -17.82 24.04
C GLU A 160 -3.60 -16.39 24.15
N ASP A 161 -3.53 -15.94 25.39
CA ASP A 161 -2.88 -14.68 25.73
C ASP A 161 -1.37 -14.81 25.61
N ILE A 162 -0.70 -13.79 25.10
CA ILE A 162 0.76 -13.75 24.95
C ILE A 162 1.31 -12.73 25.93
N THR A 163 2.37 -13.10 26.66
CA THR A 163 3.10 -12.16 27.49
C THR A 163 4.18 -11.47 26.67
N LEU A 164 4.19 -10.15 26.68
CA LEU A 164 5.14 -9.29 25.99
C LEU A 164 5.90 -8.43 26.99
N GLU A 165 7.13 -8.07 26.64
CA GLU A 165 7.93 -7.11 27.39
C GLU A 165 7.81 -5.71 26.76
N CYS A 166 7.56 -4.69 27.58
CA CYS A 166 7.45 -3.30 27.16
C CYS A 166 8.83 -2.73 26.82
N MET A 167 9.01 -2.26 25.60
CA MET A 167 10.27 -1.66 25.15
C MET A 167 10.66 -0.37 25.90
N LEU A 168 9.70 0.28 26.58
CA LEU A 168 9.93 1.56 27.26
C LEU A 168 10.24 1.39 28.76
N CYS A 169 9.49 0.55 29.47
CA CYS A 169 9.64 0.38 30.92
C CYS A 169 10.12 -1.01 31.34
N GLY A 170 10.30 -1.96 30.43
CA GLY A 170 10.74 -3.32 30.73
C GLY A 170 9.72 -4.20 31.44
N LYS A 171 8.51 -3.70 31.74
CA LYS A 171 7.46 -4.48 32.40
C LYS A 171 6.84 -5.47 31.42
N GLU A 172 6.57 -6.67 31.90
CA GLU A 172 5.73 -7.62 31.20
C GLU A 172 4.27 -7.18 31.19
N PHE A 173 3.58 -7.42 30.08
CA PHE A 173 2.15 -7.17 29.93
C PHE A 173 1.49 -8.25 29.09
N ILE A 174 0.21 -8.48 29.35
CA ILE A 174 -0.58 -9.46 28.60
C ILE A 174 -1.13 -8.82 27.32
N TYR A 175 -0.83 -9.44 26.19
CA TYR A 175 -1.43 -9.18 24.91
C TYR A 175 -2.50 -10.23 24.66
N SER A 176 -3.72 -9.92 25.07
CA SER A 176 -4.83 -10.89 25.09
C SER A 176 -5.23 -11.35 23.68
N GLY A 177 -5.76 -12.55 23.57
CA GLY A 177 -6.28 -13.09 22.33
C GLY A 177 -7.36 -12.20 21.68
N GLY A 178 -8.14 -11.47 22.50
CA GLY A 178 -9.09 -10.45 22.02
C GLY A 178 -8.41 -9.24 21.39
N GLU A 179 -7.36 -8.72 22.05
CA GLU A 179 -6.53 -7.61 21.55
C GLU A 179 -5.79 -8.01 20.28
N GLN A 180 -5.23 -9.23 20.21
CA GLN A 180 -4.58 -9.78 19.04
C GLN A 180 -5.51 -9.78 17.82
N LYS A 181 -6.75 -10.27 17.98
CA LYS A 181 -7.78 -10.25 16.93
C LYS A 181 -8.12 -8.82 16.48
N TRP A 182 -8.21 -7.89 17.42
CA TRP A 182 -8.51 -6.50 17.11
C TRP A 182 -7.36 -5.85 16.34
N TYR A 183 -6.10 -6.02 16.78
CA TYR A 183 -4.90 -5.53 16.09
C TYR A 183 -4.79 -6.09 14.68
N GLN A 184 -5.00 -7.38 14.51
CA GLN A 184 -5.03 -8.03 13.18
C GLN A 184 -6.13 -7.44 12.29
N LYS A 185 -7.34 -7.28 12.85
CA LYS A 185 -8.48 -6.72 12.11
C LYS A 185 -8.23 -5.29 11.65
N GLN A 186 -7.44 -4.51 12.41
CA GLN A 186 -7.05 -3.15 12.07
C GLN A 186 -5.78 -3.09 11.20
N GLY A 187 -5.11 -4.21 10.95
CA GLY A 187 -3.83 -4.25 10.23
C GLY A 187 -2.65 -3.70 11.03
N PHE A 188 -2.77 -3.64 12.36
CA PHE A 188 -1.72 -3.17 13.23
C PHE A 188 -0.72 -4.29 13.57
N SER A 189 0.56 -3.93 13.65
CA SER A 189 1.57 -4.82 14.21
C SER A 189 1.40 -4.98 15.73
N GLN A 190 1.94 -6.08 16.26
CA GLN A 190 1.98 -6.36 17.69
C GLN A 190 2.47 -5.14 18.51
N PRO A 191 1.80 -4.79 19.62
CA PRO A 191 2.18 -3.65 20.45
C PRO A 191 3.56 -3.85 21.08
N LYS A 192 4.40 -2.83 20.99
CA LYS A 192 5.76 -2.82 21.56
C LYS A 192 5.81 -2.20 22.96
N ARG A 193 4.69 -1.65 23.45
CA ARG A 193 4.59 -0.93 24.73
C ARG A 193 3.37 -1.41 25.50
N CYS A 194 3.51 -1.47 26.83
CA CYS A 194 2.39 -1.80 27.69
C CYS A 194 1.28 -0.72 27.61
N PRO A 195 0.04 -1.03 28.05
CA PRO A 195 -1.07 -0.08 28.05
C PRO A 195 -0.73 1.25 28.72
N GLU A 196 -0.11 1.21 29.90
CA GLU A 196 0.30 2.41 30.65
C GLU A 196 1.22 3.33 29.82
N CYS A 197 2.26 2.77 29.21
CA CYS A 197 3.18 3.53 28.35
C CYS A 197 2.60 3.96 27.00
N ARG A 198 1.48 3.41 26.58
CA ARG A 198 0.74 3.87 25.40
C ARG A 198 -0.13 5.09 25.72
N GLU A 199 -0.73 5.12 26.90
CA GLU A 199 -1.58 6.23 27.37
C GLU A 199 -0.76 7.49 27.65
N GLU A 200 0.44 7.36 28.24
CA GLU A 200 1.31 8.50 28.54
C GLU A 200 1.78 9.30 27.31
N ILE A 201 1.78 8.70 26.12
CA ILE A 201 2.26 9.34 24.88
C ILE A 201 1.11 9.98 24.07
N SER A 202 -0.14 9.74 24.43
CA SER A 202 -1.30 10.29 23.73
C SER A 202 -1.64 11.75 24.11
N TRP A 203 -0.81 12.43 24.91
CA TRP A 203 -1.11 13.75 25.49
C TRP A 203 -0.11 14.86 25.12
N ASP A 204 0.73 14.68 24.08
CA ASP A 204 1.57 15.75 23.52
C ASP A 204 1.20 16.12 22.08
#